data_99c8aa0c440bd4cb7afe5c3a1dacb4e9
#
_entry.id   99c8aa0c440bd4cb7afe5c3a1dacb4e9
#
_cell.length_a   1.000
_cell.length_b   1.000
_cell.length_c   1.000
_cell.angle_alpha   90.00
_cell.angle_beta   90.00
_cell.angle_gamma   90.00
#
_symmetry.space_group_name_H-M   'P 1'
#
loop_
_entity.id
_entity.type
_entity.pdbx_description
1 polymer ?
#
loop_
_entity_poly.entity_id
_entity_poly.type
_entity_poly.pdbx_seq_one_letter_code
_entity_poly.pdbx_strand_id
1 'polypeptide(L)'
;SDKRGVENSIQLVYHTKEEAPFYIPSNLYLIGLMNLADRSLAMVDYALRRRFAFITLHPQYENDIFRQWLIDGNMNPQLVNMIVKRMAALNQTIKEDPLLGENYQIGHSFFCPKGSSFSGLNKNWYQTIVQTEIIPLLKEYWFDTPKKVENAERTLLAP
;
A
#
# COMPACT_ATOMS: atom_id res chain seq x y z
N SER A 1 19.23 14.62 -9.84
CA SER A 1 19.80 15.95 -10.08
C SER A 1 21.30 15.90 -9.88
N ASP A 2 22.01 16.43 -10.81
CA ASP A 2 23.46 16.46 -10.88
C ASP A 2 24.05 17.69 -10.15
N LYS A 3 23.17 18.56 -9.62
CA LYS A 3 23.54 19.78 -8.90
C LYS A 3 23.62 19.52 -7.38
N ARG A 4 24.55 18.66 -6.99
CA ARG A 4 24.88 18.38 -5.59
C ARG A 4 26.31 18.85 -5.29
N GLY A 5 26.65 19.00 -4.03
CA GLY A 5 27.97 19.42 -3.61
C GLY A 5 28.14 20.93 -3.48
N VAL A 6 29.21 21.33 -2.84
CA VAL A 6 29.51 22.73 -2.51
C VAL A 6 29.69 23.60 -3.77
N GLU A 7 30.14 23.01 -4.86
CA GLU A 7 30.32 23.67 -6.17
C GLU A 7 29.03 24.15 -6.79
N ASN A 8 27.90 23.58 -6.36
CA ASN A 8 26.55 23.96 -6.80
C ASN A 8 25.78 24.71 -5.71
N SER A 9 26.49 25.31 -4.76
CA SER A 9 25.88 26.08 -3.68
C SER A 9 25.15 27.32 -4.21
N ILE A 10 24.08 27.69 -3.54
CA ILE A 10 23.29 28.88 -3.81
C ILE A 10 23.17 29.75 -2.58
N GLN A 11 23.05 31.05 -2.78
CA GLN A 11 22.72 31.98 -1.71
C GLN A 11 21.21 32.07 -1.55
N LEU A 12 20.71 31.84 -0.32
CA LEU A 12 19.28 31.96 -0.02
C LEU A 12 18.92 33.46 0.07
N VAL A 13 17.70 33.82 -0.31
CA VAL A 13 17.20 35.21 -0.32
C VAL A 13 17.24 35.86 1.07
N TYR A 14 17.04 35.07 2.12
CA TYR A 14 17.03 35.52 3.52
C TYR A 14 18.20 34.93 4.30
N HIS A 15 19.44 35.14 3.80
CA HIS A 15 20.63 34.71 4.52
C HIS A 15 21.30 35.90 5.21
N THR A 16 21.97 35.65 6.34
CA THR A 16 22.88 36.60 6.96
C THR A 16 24.26 36.48 6.34
N LYS A 17 25.06 37.55 6.40
CA LYS A 17 26.42 37.56 5.80
C LYS A 17 27.38 36.50 6.39
N GLU A 18 27.03 35.95 7.55
CA GLU A 18 27.84 34.95 8.27
C GLU A 18 27.42 33.51 7.99
N GLU A 19 26.27 33.30 7.31
CA GLU A 19 25.80 31.96 6.98
C GLU A 19 26.48 31.40 5.72
N ALA A 20 26.87 30.13 5.80
CA ALA A 20 27.44 29.43 4.67
C ALA A 20 26.38 29.25 3.54
N PRO A 21 26.78 29.30 2.27
CA PRO A 21 25.86 29.08 1.16
C PRO A 21 25.18 27.71 1.27
N PHE A 22 23.90 27.66 0.91
CA PHE A 22 23.12 26.40 0.92
C PHE A 22 23.53 25.51 -0.25
N TYR A 23 23.76 24.24 0.01
CA TYR A 23 23.96 23.22 -1.02
C TYR A 23 23.30 21.89 -0.63
N ILE A 24 23.03 21.05 -1.61
CA ILE A 24 22.51 19.70 -1.40
C ILE A 24 23.69 18.73 -1.27
N PRO A 25 23.91 18.08 -0.11
CA PRO A 25 25.02 17.14 0.08
C PRO A 25 24.88 15.94 -0.87
N SER A 26 26.00 15.38 -1.29
CA SER A 26 26.04 14.23 -2.21
C SER A 26 25.39 12.95 -1.64
N ASN A 27 25.39 12.83 -0.31
CA ASN A 27 24.82 11.69 0.42
C ASN A 27 23.35 11.87 0.82
N LEU A 28 22.65 12.91 0.36
CA LEU A 28 21.24 13.10 0.60
C LEU A 28 20.40 12.30 -0.43
N TYR A 29 19.52 11.45 0.05
CA TYR A 29 18.55 10.69 -0.76
C TYR A 29 17.14 11.10 -0.36
N LEU A 30 16.26 11.25 -1.36
CA LEU A 30 14.86 11.58 -1.15
C LEU A 30 14.02 10.36 -1.49
N ILE A 31 13.21 9.91 -0.53
CA ILE A 31 12.24 8.83 -0.71
C ILE A 31 10.86 9.44 -0.50
N GLY A 32 10.02 9.36 -1.53
CA GLY A 32 8.62 9.77 -1.46
C GLY A 32 7.70 8.55 -1.53
N LEU A 33 6.59 8.61 -0.83
CA LEU A 33 5.52 7.63 -0.89
C LEU A 33 4.27 8.31 -1.47
N MET A 34 3.57 7.62 -2.35
CA MET A 34 2.31 8.10 -2.91
C MET A 34 1.32 6.98 -3.07
N ASN A 35 0.04 7.28 -2.88
CA ASN A 35 -1.06 6.36 -3.15
C ASN A 35 -1.56 6.59 -4.59
N LEU A 36 -1.42 5.58 -5.45
CA LEU A 36 -1.88 5.66 -6.85
C LEU A 36 -3.41 5.54 -7.01
N ALA A 37 -4.10 5.02 -5.99
CA ALA A 37 -5.57 4.95 -5.98
C ALA A 37 -6.22 6.33 -5.80
N ASP A 38 -5.49 7.30 -5.24
CA ASP A 38 -5.98 8.66 -5.10
C ASP A 38 -5.91 9.40 -6.45
N ARG A 39 -7.06 9.51 -7.11
CA ARG A 39 -7.18 10.17 -8.43
C ARG A 39 -6.80 11.64 -8.40
N SER A 40 -6.90 12.31 -7.26
CA SER A 40 -6.51 13.72 -7.10
C SER A 40 -4.99 13.90 -7.21
N LEU A 41 -4.22 12.87 -6.85
CA LEU A 41 -2.75 12.83 -6.91
C LEU A 41 -2.21 12.15 -8.19
N ALA A 42 -3.07 11.58 -9.03
CA ALA A 42 -2.67 10.85 -10.24
C ALA A 42 -1.98 11.73 -11.30
N MET A 43 -2.05 13.03 -11.18
CA MET A 43 -1.32 13.99 -12.03
C MET A 43 0.07 14.30 -11.46
N VAL A 44 0.88 13.29 -11.23
CA VAL A 44 2.31 13.55 -11.01
C VAL A 44 2.87 14.19 -12.26
N ASP A 45 3.31 15.44 -12.12
CA ASP A 45 3.90 16.21 -13.20
C ASP A 45 5.02 15.41 -13.91
N TYR A 46 5.02 15.43 -15.22
CA TYR A 46 6.07 14.82 -16.03
C TYR A 46 7.48 15.23 -15.60
N ALA A 47 7.64 16.45 -15.07
CA ALA A 47 8.90 16.92 -14.54
C ALA A 47 9.40 16.11 -13.33
N LEU A 48 8.50 15.66 -12.45
CA LEU A 48 8.83 14.77 -11.33
C LEU A 48 9.14 13.36 -11.83
N ARG A 49 8.38 12.84 -12.79
CA ARG A 49 8.61 11.51 -13.36
C ARG A 49 10.01 11.35 -13.97
N ARG A 50 10.58 12.42 -14.52
CA ARG A 50 11.95 12.40 -15.08
C ARG A 50 13.05 12.48 -14.02
N ARG A 51 12.72 12.85 -12.79
CA ARG A 51 13.71 13.11 -11.73
C ARG A 51 13.74 12.04 -10.64
N PHE A 52 12.75 11.15 -10.59
CA PHE A 52 12.63 10.07 -9.63
C PHE A 52 12.57 8.71 -10.31
N ALA A 53 13.17 7.71 -9.67
CA ALA A 53 12.88 6.32 -9.98
C ALA A 53 11.57 5.93 -9.28
N PHE A 54 10.63 5.36 -10.03
CA PHE A 54 9.35 4.92 -9.48
C PHE A 54 9.39 3.40 -9.28
N ILE A 55 9.03 2.99 -8.07
CA ILE A 55 8.91 1.58 -7.70
C ILE A 55 7.48 1.37 -7.24
N THR A 56 6.73 0.51 -7.95
CA THR A 56 5.38 0.14 -7.57
C THR A 56 5.41 -1.03 -6.59
N LEU A 57 4.74 -0.88 -5.45
CA LEU A 57 4.56 -1.94 -4.47
C LEU A 57 3.20 -2.60 -4.69
N HIS A 58 3.20 -3.85 -5.13
CA HIS A 58 1.98 -4.64 -5.29
C HIS A 58 1.65 -5.42 -4.01
N PRO A 59 0.35 -5.74 -3.77
CA PRO A 59 -0.04 -6.65 -2.71
C PRO A 59 0.69 -8.01 -2.81
N GLN A 60 1.19 -8.52 -1.70
CA GLN A 60 2.04 -9.70 -1.65
C GLN A 60 1.36 -10.89 -0.94
N TYR A 61 0.05 -11.09 -1.11
CA TYR A 61 -0.68 -12.19 -0.45
C TYR A 61 -0.14 -13.57 -0.80
N GLU A 62 0.27 -13.78 -2.05
CA GLU A 62 0.78 -15.08 -2.53
C GLU A 62 2.28 -15.26 -2.32
N ASN A 63 2.96 -14.28 -1.74
CA ASN A 63 4.39 -14.35 -1.45
C ASN A 63 4.64 -15.29 -0.26
N ASP A 64 5.59 -16.21 -0.42
CA ASP A 64 5.96 -17.18 0.61
C ASP A 64 6.50 -16.49 1.88
N ILE A 65 7.18 -15.35 1.75
CA ILE A 65 7.68 -14.57 2.89
C ILE A 65 6.51 -14.09 3.76
N PHE A 66 5.44 -13.57 3.17
CA PHE A 66 4.26 -13.13 3.91
C PHE A 66 3.59 -14.31 4.64
N ARG A 67 3.42 -15.44 3.95
CA ARG A 67 2.85 -16.66 4.54
C ARG A 67 3.70 -17.16 5.70
N GLN A 68 5.01 -17.29 5.49
CA GLN A 68 5.93 -17.78 6.49
C GLN A 68 5.98 -16.86 7.70
N TRP A 69 6.01 -15.56 7.51
CA TRP A 69 5.99 -14.58 8.60
C TRP A 69 4.75 -14.72 9.49
N LEU A 70 3.57 -14.95 8.91
CA LEU A 70 2.34 -15.19 9.68
C LEU A 70 2.42 -16.51 10.47
N ILE A 71 2.97 -17.55 9.88
CA ILE A 71 3.14 -18.88 10.50
C ILE A 71 4.18 -18.82 11.62
N ASP A 72 5.30 -18.16 11.40
CA ASP A 72 6.36 -17.96 12.40
C ASP A 72 5.85 -17.17 13.61
N GLY A 73 4.90 -16.25 13.40
CA GLY A 73 4.15 -15.58 14.45
C GLY A 73 3.10 -16.44 15.17
N ASN A 74 3.04 -17.76 14.89
CA ASN A 74 2.07 -18.72 15.44
C ASN A 74 0.61 -18.49 15.01
N MET A 75 0.37 -17.90 13.84
CA MET A 75 -0.96 -17.90 13.25
C MET A 75 -1.32 -19.30 12.72
N ASN A 76 -2.59 -19.69 12.89
CA ASN A 76 -3.05 -20.98 12.37
C ASN A 76 -2.87 -21.05 10.84
N PRO A 77 -2.16 -22.07 10.29
CA PRO A 77 -1.92 -22.20 8.85
C PRO A 77 -3.19 -22.24 7.99
N GLN A 78 -4.29 -22.79 8.52
CA GLN A 78 -5.58 -22.79 7.81
C GLN A 78 -6.15 -21.38 7.67
N LEU A 79 -6.01 -20.55 8.71
CA LEU A 79 -6.38 -19.13 8.66
C LEU A 79 -5.53 -18.37 7.66
N VAL A 80 -4.21 -18.58 7.66
CA VAL A 80 -3.28 -17.96 6.69
C VAL A 80 -3.69 -18.31 5.27
N ASN A 81 -3.92 -19.58 4.97
CA ASN A 81 -4.34 -20.03 3.64
C ASN A 81 -5.69 -19.44 3.22
N MET A 82 -6.64 -19.32 4.14
CA MET A 82 -7.92 -18.71 3.90
C MET A 82 -7.77 -17.21 3.54
N ILE A 83 -7.00 -16.46 4.31
CA ILE A 83 -6.71 -15.04 4.05
C ILE A 83 -6.11 -14.88 2.67
N VAL A 84 -5.04 -15.60 2.40
CA VAL A 84 -4.33 -15.51 1.10
C VAL A 84 -5.26 -15.80 -0.06
N LYS A 85 -5.97 -16.93 -0.03
CA LYS A 85 -6.86 -17.34 -1.11
C LYS A 85 -7.97 -16.32 -1.38
N ARG A 86 -8.62 -15.84 -0.31
CA ARG A 86 -9.76 -14.92 -0.44
C ARG A 86 -9.31 -13.54 -0.91
N MET A 87 -8.21 -13.02 -0.36
CA MET A 87 -7.72 -11.70 -0.74
C MET A 87 -7.08 -11.69 -2.12
N ALA A 88 -6.39 -12.76 -2.53
CA ALA A 88 -5.90 -12.89 -3.90
C ALA A 88 -7.06 -12.90 -4.91
N ALA A 89 -8.13 -13.66 -4.64
CA ALA A 89 -9.32 -13.69 -5.50
C ALA A 89 -10.02 -12.33 -5.57
N LEU A 90 -10.17 -11.62 -4.43
CA LEU A 90 -10.72 -10.27 -4.41
C LEU A 90 -9.87 -9.31 -5.23
N ASN A 91 -8.56 -9.32 -5.04
CA ASN A 91 -7.64 -8.47 -5.78
C ASN A 91 -7.63 -8.75 -7.28
N GLN A 92 -7.83 -10.00 -7.68
CA GLN A 92 -8.02 -10.33 -9.09
C GLN A 92 -9.30 -9.71 -9.65
N THR A 93 -10.41 -9.78 -8.91
CA THR A 93 -11.67 -9.12 -9.28
C THR A 93 -11.52 -7.59 -9.40
N ILE A 94 -10.79 -6.96 -8.48
CA ILE A 94 -10.50 -5.52 -8.52
C ILE A 94 -9.64 -5.17 -9.73
N LYS A 95 -8.60 -5.96 -9.99
CA LYS A 95 -7.68 -5.75 -11.12
C LYS A 95 -8.38 -5.83 -12.47
N GLU A 96 -9.33 -6.75 -12.60
CA GLU A 96 -10.12 -6.97 -13.82
C GLU A 96 -11.28 -5.97 -13.98
N ASP A 97 -11.57 -5.19 -12.95
CA ASP A 97 -12.61 -4.17 -13.00
C ASP A 97 -12.20 -2.99 -13.89
N PRO A 98 -12.98 -2.65 -14.94
CA PRO A 98 -12.63 -1.58 -15.88
C PRO A 98 -12.51 -0.18 -15.26
N LEU A 99 -13.16 0.04 -14.10
CA LEU A 99 -13.16 1.33 -13.41
C LEU A 99 -12.06 1.45 -12.35
N LEU A 100 -11.53 0.32 -11.86
CA LEU A 100 -10.55 0.27 -10.79
C LEU A 100 -9.15 -0.06 -11.32
N GLY A 101 -8.92 -1.30 -11.69
CA GLY A 101 -7.61 -1.78 -12.14
C GLY A 101 -6.65 -2.08 -10.98
N GLU A 102 -5.39 -2.35 -11.32
CA GLU A 102 -4.40 -2.85 -10.38
C GLU A 102 -4.03 -1.87 -9.24
N ASN A 103 -4.19 -0.58 -9.46
CA ASN A 103 -3.87 0.43 -8.45
C ASN A 103 -4.82 0.43 -7.25
N TYR A 104 -5.98 -0.18 -7.39
CA TYR A 104 -7.00 -0.30 -6.34
C TYR A 104 -6.94 -1.61 -5.57
N GLN A 105 -6.00 -2.49 -5.89
CA GLN A 105 -5.81 -3.74 -5.17
C GLN A 105 -5.52 -3.48 -3.69
N ILE A 106 -6.13 -4.29 -2.84
CA ILE A 106 -6.05 -4.16 -1.37
C ILE A 106 -4.74 -4.76 -0.88
N GLY A 107 -3.96 -3.98 -0.13
CA GLY A 107 -2.67 -4.38 0.41
C GLY A 107 -2.78 -5.45 1.49
N HIS A 108 -1.75 -6.28 1.61
CA HIS A 108 -1.68 -7.32 2.65
C HIS A 108 -1.47 -6.76 4.06
N SER A 109 -1.15 -5.48 4.20
CA SER A 109 -0.95 -4.80 5.49
C SER A 109 -2.16 -4.85 6.43
N PHE A 110 -3.39 -4.96 5.89
CA PHE A 110 -4.60 -5.17 6.69
C PHE A 110 -4.52 -6.45 7.55
N PHE A 111 -3.81 -7.46 7.07
CA PHE A 111 -3.62 -8.73 7.74
C PHE A 111 -2.22 -8.90 8.34
N CYS A 112 -1.52 -7.77 8.59
CA CYS A 112 -0.26 -7.74 9.32
C CYS A 112 -0.53 -7.31 10.78
N PRO A 113 -0.75 -8.25 11.72
CA PRO A 113 -1.03 -7.92 13.10
C PRO A 113 0.18 -7.28 13.77
N LYS A 114 -0.06 -6.44 14.78
CA LYS A 114 0.99 -5.83 15.58
C LYS A 114 1.49 -6.82 16.64
N GLY A 115 2.78 -6.78 16.93
CA GLY A 115 3.41 -7.63 17.95
C GLY A 115 4.19 -8.79 17.35
N SER A 116 4.70 -9.66 18.23
CA SER A 116 5.57 -10.79 17.88
C SER A 116 4.88 -12.16 17.93
N SER A 117 3.64 -12.23 18.37
CA SER A 117 2.86 -13.48 18.45
C SER A 117 1.43 -13.27 17.98
N PHE A 118 0.96 -14.15 17.11
CA PHE A 118 -0.36 -14.12 16.45
C PHE A 118 -1.25 -15.31 16.87
N SER A 119 -0.86 -16.04 17.91
CA SER A 119 -1.51 -17.30 18.35
C SER A 119 -2.97 -17.14 18.78
N GLY A 120 -3.40 -15.96 19.19
CA GLY A 120 -4.79 -15.68 19.58
C GLY A 120 -5.71 -15.28 18.41
N LEU A 121 -5.14 -15.08 17.21
CA LEU A 121 -5.89 -14.63 16.05
C LEU A 121 -6.62 -15.81 15.38
N ASN A 122 -7.90 -15.60 15.13
CA ASN A 122 -8.80 -16.62 14.61
C ASN A 122 -9.72 -16.08 13.51
N LYS A 123 -10.66 -16.87 13.06
CA LYS A 123 -11.63 -16.49 12.05
C LYS A 123 -12.42 -15.22 12.40
N ASN A 124 -12.74 -15.01 13.67
CA ASN A 124 -13.47 -13.82 14.11
C ASN A 124 -12.63 -12.56 13.91
N TRP A 125 -11.32 -12.61 14.22
CA TRP A 125 -10.39 -11.52 13.93
C TRP A 125 -10.36 -11.18 12.42
N TYR A 126 -10.25 -12.20 11.56
CA TYR A 126 -10.34 -12.02 10.11
C TYR A 126 -11.67 -11.35 9.70
N GLN A 127 -12.79 -11.86 10.21
CA GLN A 127 -14.11 -11.32 9.90
C GLN A 127 -14.26 -9.87 10.36
N THR A 128 -13.71 -9.51 11.51
CA THR A 128 -13.70 -8.13 12.00
C THR A 128 -12.99 -7.22 11.00
N ILE A 129 -11.78 -7.56 10.56
CA ILE A 129 -11.04 -6.75 9.57
C ILE A 129 -11.84 -6.63 8.27
N VAL A 130 -12.40 -7.73 7.79
CA VAL A 130 -13.22 -7.70 6.56
C VAL A 130 -14.40 -6.75 6.73
N GLN A 131 -15.12 -6.80 7.85
CA GLN A 131 -16.32 -5.99 8.07
C GLN A 131 -16.02 -4.52 8.36
N THR A 132 -14.94 -4.24 9.10
CA THR A 132 -14.64 -2.86 9.54
C THR A 132 -13.71 -2.11 8.61
N GLU A 133 -12.89 -2.80 7.82
CA GLU A 133 -11.88 -2.17 6.98
C GLU A 133 -12.13 -2.44 5.47
N ILE A 134 -12.29 -3.71 5.10
CA ILE A 134 -12.35 -4.10 3.69
C ILE A 134 -13.70 -3.75 3.06
N ILE A 135 -14.82 -4.13 3.69
CA ILE A 135 -16.16 -3.87 3.13
C ILE A 135 -16.45 -2.37 3.02
N PRO A 136 -16.15 -1.50 3.99
CA PRO A 136 -16.28 -0.06 3.82
C PRO A 136 -15.51 0.47 2.61
N LEU A 137 -14.26 0.03 2.42
CA LEU A 137 -13.45 0.40 1.27
C LEU A 137 -14.05 -0.07 -0.06
N LEU A 138 -14.58 -1.28 -0.12
CA LEU A 138 -15.27 -1.80 -1.32
C LEU A 138 -16.55 -1.02 -1.64
N LYS A 139 -17.25 -0.51 -0.63
CA LYS A 139 -18.42 0.37 -0.81
C LYS A 139 -18.04 1.70 -1.46
N GLU A 140 -16.86 2.22 -1.17
CA GLU A 140 -16.33 3.40 -1.85
C GLU A 140 -15.92 3.10 -3.28
N TYR A 141 -15.25 1.96 -3.52
CA TYR A 141 -14.81 1.54 -4.85
C TYR A 141 -15.97 1.27 -5.80
N TRP A 142 -17.02 0.61 -5.31
CA TRP A 142 -18.19 0.19 -6.08
C TRP A 142 -19.48 0.89 -5.62
N PHE A 143 -19.38 2.20 -5.32
CA PHE A 143 -20.51 2.98 -4.79
C PHE A 143 -21.75 2.94 -5.71
N ASP A 144 -21.54 2.85 -7.01
CA ASP A 144 -22.58 2.77 -8.05
C ASP A 144 -23.00 1.33 -8.41
N THR A 145 -22.31 0.33 -7.89
CA THR A 145 -22.55 -1.09 -8.16
C THR A 145 -22.62 -1.95 -6.88
N PRO A 146 -23.61 -1.73 -6.00
CA PRO A 146 -23.68 -2.40 -4.69
C PRO A 146 -23.72 -3.93 -4.77
N LYS A 147 -24.23 -4.50 -5.86
CA LYS A 147 -24.20 -5.95 -6.09
C LYS A 147 -22.77 -6.55 -6.12
N LYS A 148 -21.77 -5.79 -6.58
CA LYS A 148 -20.37 -6.24 -6.53
C LYS A 148 -19.89 -6.33 -5.09
N VAL A 149 -20.28 -5.36 -4.25
CA VAL A 149 -19.96 -5.36 -2.82
C VAL A 149 -20.58 -6.56 -2.13
N GLU A 150 -21.88 -6.81 -2.35
CA GLU A 150 -22.61 -7.95 -1.78
C GLU A 150 -21.97 -9.30 -2.16
N ASN A 151 -21.56 -9.45 -3.42
CA ASN A 151 -20.87 -10.65 -3.90
C ASN A 151 -19.51 -10.83 -3.24
N ALA A 152 -18.72 -9.76 -3.13
CA ALA A 152 -17.43 -9.78 -2.45
C ALA A 152 -17.60 -10.13 -0.97
N GLU A 153 -18.52 -9.48 -0.26
CA GLU A 153 -18.83 -9.76 1.14
C GLU A 153 -19.20 -11.22 1.37
N ARG A 154 -20.11 -11.75 0.56
CA ARG A 154 -20.52 -13.17 0.63
C ARG A 154 -19.33 -14.10 0.44
N THR A 155 -18.42 -13.80 -0.48
CA THR A 155 -17.22 -14.62 -0.74
C THR A 155 -16.22 -14.52 0.40
N LEU A 156 -15.97 -13.32 0.91
CA LEU A 156 -15.02 -13.07 2.00
C LEU A 156 -15.52 -13.66 3.34
N LEU A 157 -16.82 -13.61 3.61
CA LEU A 157 -17.40 -14.07 4.88
C LEU A 157 -17.98 -15.50 4.81
N ALA A 158 -17.80 -16.21 3.70
CA ALA A 158 -18.23 -17.60 3.57
C ALA A 158 -17.74 -18.49 4.76
N PRO A 159 -18.44 -19.56 5.11
CA PRO A 159 -18.04 -20.49 6.17
C PRO A 159 -16.63 -21.07 6.00
#